data_d4b03928bd75d1c21243c61c7c21a7cd
#
_entry.id   d4b03928bd75d1c21243c61c7c21a7cd
#
_cell.length_a   1.000
_cell.length_b   1.000
_cell.length_c   1.000
_cell.angle_alpha   90.00
_cell.angle_beta   90.00
_cell.angle_gamma   90.00
#
_symmetry.space_group_name_H-M   'P 1'
#
loop_
_entity.id
_entity.type
_entity.pdbx_description
1 polymer ?
#
loop_
_entity_poly.entity_id
_entity_poly.type
_entity_poly.pdbx_seq_one_letter_code
_entity_poly.pdbx_strand_id
1 'polypeptide(L)' 'MPVPSTFLKIGNLYEYSYHPLDGTILMVYLGESRDGWLYSFYVMHDSHNAHITEKLYKITEQQMIRLLHDKQFNEVIH' A
#
# COMPACT_ATOMS: atom_id res chain seq x y z
N MET A 1 -5.69 -13.70 12.44
CA MET A 1 -5.05 -12.86 11.40
C MET A 1 -5.95 -11.70 11.04
N PRO A 2 -5.43 -10.48 10.98
CA PRO A 2 -6.26 -9.38 10.51
C PRO A 2 -6.56 -9.55 9.02
N VAL A 3 -7.81 -9.36 8.67
CA VAL A 3 -8.22 -9.32 7.27
C VAL A 3 -7.83 -7.94 6.72
N PRO A 4 -7.18 -7.85 5.55
CA PRO A 4 -6.77 -6.56 5.01
C PRO A 4 -7.89 -5.53 4.97
N SER A 5 -9.11 -5.94 4.61
CA SER A 5 -10.25 -5.04 4.53
C SER A 5 -10.65 -4.42 5.88
N THR A 6 -10.25 -5.01 7.00
CA THR A 6 -10.52 -4.41 8.32
C THR A 6 -9.46 -3.40 8.73
N PHE A 7 -8.24 -3.54 8.21
CA PHE A 7 -7.15 -2.62 8.50
C PHE A 7 -7.13 -1.43 7.55
N LEU A 8 -7.37 -1.70 6.26
CA LEU A 8 -7.28 -0.68 5.22
C LEU A 8 -8.57 0.12 5.12
N LYS A 9 -8.44 1.44 5.04
CA LYS A 9 -9.58 2.34 4.89
C LYS A 9 -9.41 3.17 3.62
N ILE A 10 -10.42 3.18 2.78
CA ILE A 10 -10.41 3.93 1.52
C ILE A 10 -10.15 5.41 1.80
N GLY A 11 -9.21 5.99 1.07
CA GLY A 11 -8.85 7.39 1.21
C GLY A 11 -7.78 7.67 2.25
N ASN A 12 -7.42 6.68 3.06
CA ASN A 12 -6.35 6.85 4.04
C ASN A 12 -4.99 6.67 3.38
N LEU A 13 -4.00 7.29 3.97
CA LEU A 13 -2.64 7.32 3.47
C LEU A 13 -1.81 6.24 4.17
N TYR A 14 -1.04 5.51 3.38
CA TYR A 14 -0.16 4.44 3.88
C TYR A 14 1.25 4.63 3.36
N GLU A 15 2.21 4.24 4.18
CA GLU A 15 3.63 4.34 3.86
C GLU A 15 4.25 2.95 3.90
N TYR A 16 5.02 2.61 2.88
CA TYR A 16 5.77 1.37 2.84
C TYR A 16 7.25 1.66 2.56
N SER A 17 8.11 1.25 3.50
CA SER A 17 9.56 1.39 3.37
C SER A 17 10.13 0.07 2.87
N TYR A 18 10.19 -0.10 1.55
CA TYR A 18 10.66 -1.34 0.94
C TYR A 18 12.18 -1.48 0.96
N HIS A 19 12.88 -0.40 1.20
CA HIS A 19 14.33 -0.41 1.34
C HIS A 19 14.70 0.47 2.54
N PRO A 20 15.36 -0.10 3.57
CA PRO A 20 15.61 0.65 4.82
C PRO A 20 16.35 1.96 4.66
N LEU A 21 17.18 2.07 3.61
CA LEU A 21 18.03 3.24 3.43
C LEU A 21 17.52 4.21 2.36
N ASP A 22 16.76 3.72 1.36
CA ASP A 22 16.53 4.50 0.15
C ASP A 22 15.11 4.52 -0.38
N GLY A 23 14.22 3.67 0.11
CA GLY A 23 12.95 3.51 -0.58
C GLY A 23 11.72 3.61 0.30
N THR A 24 10.95 4.67 0.12
CA THR A 24 9.63 4.81 0.75
C THR A 24 8.60 5.09 -0.32
N ILE A 25 7.50 4.33 -0.29
CA ILE A 25 6.34 4.58 -1.14
C ILE A 25 5.22 5.13 -0.27
N LEU A 26 4.64 6.23 -0.71
CA LEU A 26 3.49 6.85 -0.08
C LEU A 26 2.27 6.62 -0.96
N MET A 27 1.24 5.97 -0.40
CA MET A 27 0.10 5.48 -1.16
C MET A 27 -1.21 5.81 -0.49
N VAL A 28 -2.25 6.02 -1.31
CA VAL A 28 -3.64 6.15 -0.83
C VAL A 28 -4.39 4.89 -1.22
N TYR A 29 -5.09 4.29 -0.27
CA TYR A 29 -5.89 3.10 -0.54
C TYR A 29 -7.16 3.47 -1.30
N LEU A 30 -7.39 2.81 -2.43
CA LEU A 30 -8.54 3.06 -3.29
C LEU A 30 -9.68 2.05 -3.10
N GLY A 31 -9.40 0.92 -2.49
CA GLY A 31 -10.39 -0.11 -2.27
C GLY A 31 -9.99 -1.45 -2.87
N GLU A 32 -10.79 -2.46 -2.62
CA GLU A 32 -10.58 -3.79 -3.18
C GLU A 32 -11.37 -3.97 -4.47
N SER A 33 -10.94 -4.93 -5.30
CA SER A 33 -11.68 -5.30 -6.49
C SER A 33 -13.01 -5.96 -6.10
N ARG A 34 -13.93 -6.08 -7.08
CA ARG A 34 -15.27 -6.64 -6.85
C ARG A 34 -15.25 -8.03 -6.23
N ASP A 35 -14.26 -8.83 -6.59
CA ASP A 35 -14.11 -10.20 -6.09
C ASP A 35 -13.24 -10.29 -4.84
N GLY A 36 -12.73 -9.17 -4.36
CA GLY A 36 -11.91 -9.13 -3.15
C GLY A 36 -10.51 -9.71 -3.31
N TRP A 37 -10.07 -9.94 -4.55
CA TRP A 37 -8.76 -10.55 -4.80
C TRP A 37 -7.61 -9.56 -4.88
N LEU A 38 -7.91 -8.30 -5.22
CA LEU A 38 -6.90 -7.27 -5.41
C LEU A 38 -7.20 -6.04 -4.57
N TYR A 39 -6.16 -5.48 -4.01
CA TYR A 39 -6.20 -4.23 -3.25
C TYR A 39 -5.50 -3.15 -4.06
N SER A 40 -6.18 -2.06 -4.32
CA SER A 40 -5.68 -1.01 -5.21
C SER A 40 -5.22 0.21 -4.41
N PHE A 41 -4.07 0.74 -4.80
CA PHE A 41 -3.47 1.92 -4.19
C PHE A 41 -3.07 2.91 -5.26
N TYR A 42 -3.22 4.18 -4.97
CA TYR A 42 -2.66 5.25 -5.79
C TYR A 42 -1.35 5.70 -5.17
N VAL A 43 -0.27 5.62 -5.94
CA VAL A 43 1.06 6.01 -5.46
C VAL A 43 1.18 7.53 -5.55
N MET A 44 1.28 8.17 -4.39
CA MET A 44 1.46 9.62 -4.29
C MET A 44 2.92 10.02 -4.50
N HIS A 45 3.82 9.19 -3.95
CA HIS A 45 5.25 9.46 -4.02
C HIS A 45 6.01 8.15 -3.88
N ASP A 46 7.05 7.98 -4.70
CA ASP A 46 8.00 6.88 -4.59
C ASP A 46 9.39 7.49 -4.63
N SER A 47 10.10 7.47 -3.51
CA SER A 47 11.40 8.11 -3.39
C SER A 47 12.47 7.44 -4.26
N HIS A 48 12.27 6.19 -4.64
CA HIS A 48 13.23 5.45 -5.47
C HIS A 48 12.94 5.60 -6.97
N ASN A 49 11.67 5.77 -7.35
CA ASN A 49 11.22 5.84 -8.73
C ASN A 49 10.45 7.13 -9.01
N ALA A 50 11.16 8.24 -9.02
CA ALA A 50 10.54 9.55 -9.26
C ALA A 50 9.90 9.68 -10.64
N HIS A 51 10.22 8.78 -11.57
CA HIS A 51 9.73 8.80 -12.94
C HIS A 51 8.64 7.78 -13.25
N ILE A 52 8.03 7.17 -12.22
CA ILE A 52 6.93 6.24 -12.42
C ILE A 52 5.80 6.96 -13.15
N THR A 53 5.44 6.43 -14.32
CA THR A 53 4.32 6.94 -15.11
C THR A 53 3.01 6.29 -14.69
N GLU A 54 3.07 5.03 -14.25
CA GLU A 54 1.90 4.31 -13.75
C GLU A 54 1.85 4.40 -12.23
N LYS A 55 0.85 5.11 -11.72
CA LYS A 55 0.69 5.37 -10.30
C LYS A 55 -0.30 4.46 -9.62
N LEU A 56 -0.89 3.53 -10.33
CA LEU A 56 -1.84 2.59 -9.78
C LEU A 56 -1.12 1.30 -9.39
N TYR A 57 -1.22 0.92 -8.13
CA TYR A 57 -0.58 -0.26 -7.58
C TYR A 57 -1.66 -1.26 -7.17
N LYS A 58 -1.59 -2.48 -7.69
CA LYS A 58 -2.53 -3.54 -7.34
C LYS A 58 -1.80 -4.66 -6.64
N ILE A 59 -2.29 -5.04 -5.47
CA ILE A 59 -1.64 -6.02 -4.60
C ILE A 59 -2.62 -7.15 -4.33
N THR A 60 -2.16 -8.39 -4.46
CA THR A 60 -3.00 -9.56 -4.16
C THR A 60 -3.23 -9.65 -2.65
N GLU A 61 -4.29 -10.40 -2.27
CA GLU A 61 -4.61 -10.60 -0.86
C GLU A 61 -3.42 -11.20 -0.09
N GLN A 62 -2.77 -12.20 -0.66
CA GLN A 62 -1.62 -12.82 0.00
C GLN A 62 -0.46 -11.86 0.22
N GLN A 63 -0.18 -11.03 -0.78
CA GLN A 63 0.85 -10.00 -0.66
C GLN A 63 0.45 -8.94 0.37
N MET A 64 -0.83 -8.58 0.39
CA MET A 64 -1.33 -7.59 1.35
C MET A 64 -1.21 -8.11 2.78
N ILE A 65 -1.53 -9.38 3.02
CA ILE A 65 -1.38 -9.99 4.34
C ILE A 65 0.08 -9.93 4.78
N ARG A 66 1.01 -10.23 3.88
CA ARG A 66 2.44 -10.12 4.19
C ARG A 66 2.84 -8.70 4.55
N LEU A 67 2.35 -7.72 3.80
CA LEU A 67 2.66 -6.31 4.07
C LEU A 67 2.12 -5.86 5.43
N LEU A 68 0.94 -6.34 5.81
CA LEU A 68 0.36 -5.99 7.10
C LEU A 68 1.15 -6.57 8.27
N HIS A 69 1.84 -7.68 8.07
CA HIS A 69 2.75 -8.23 9.06
C HIS A 69 4.13 -7.59 9.03
N ASP A 70 4.43 -6.84 7.99
CA ASP A 70 5.70 -6.16 7.83
C ASP A 70 5.67 -4.84 8.60
N LYS A 71 6.63 -4.67 9.50
CA LYS A 71 6.75 -3.45 10.30
C LYS A 71 7.05 -2.21 9.44
N GLN A 72 7.39 -2.41 8.19
CA GLN A 72 7.70 -1.33 7.27
C GLN A 72 6.47 -0.75 6.58
N PHE A 73 5.31 -1.38 6.76
CA PHE A 73 4.03 -0.90 6.21
C PHE A 73 3.21 -0.29 7.34
N ASN A 74 2.93 1.01 7.25
CA ASN A 74 2.26 1.74 8.30
C ASN A 74 1.24 2.72 7.76
N GLU A 75 0.18 2.95 8.52
CA GLU A 75 -0.76 4.01 8.23
C GLU A 75 -0.12 5.35 8.63
N VAL A 76 -0.22 6.33 7.75
CA VAL A 76 0.25 7.68 8.03
C VAL A 76 -0.89 8.42 8.74
N ILE A 77 -0.66 8.75 10.00
CA ILE A 77 -1.64 9.45 10.82
C ILE A 77 -1.25 10.93 10.88
N HIS A 78 -2.21 11.79 10.55
CA HIS A 78 -2.02 13.24 10.61
C HIS A 78 -2.58 13.81 11.91
#